data_9be9738a3e5a6fa67e8499e9702eae59
#
_entry.id   9be9738a3e5a6fa67e8499e9702eae59
#
_cell.length_a   1.000
_cell.length_b   1.000
_cell.length_c   1.000
_cell.angle_alpha   90.00
_cell.angle_beta   90.00
_cell.angle_gamma   90.00
#
_symmetry.space_group_name_H-M   'P 1'
#
loop_
_entity.id
_entity.type
_entity.pdbx_description
1 polymer ?
#
loop_
_entity_poly.entity_id
_entity_poly.type
_entity_poly.pdbx_seq_one_letter_code
_entity_poly.pdbx_strand_id
1 'polypeptide(L)'
;ELVTLRRITGNFPGFEFPWLDGAECVCVPDWVPRTVWYQIFPDRFCRDTASQKPNALPWPAAEDAVTNNEHYGGTLRGIIEKLGYLADLNITGLYLNPVNASPSVHKYDTSDYLNIDPAFGTAEDLCMLVKEAHAHGIKVMLDGVFNHCGWDFALWQDVVRNGKASPYFD
;
A
#
# COMPACT_ATOMS: atom_id res chain seq x y z
N GLU A 1 -11.29 7.22 36.44
CA GLU A 1 -11.56 8.66 36.23
C GLU A 1 -12.36 8.84 34.96
N LEU A 2 -13.48 9.59 35.08
CA LEU A 2 -14.41 9.82 33.98
C LEU A 2 -13.79 10.76 32.94
N VAL A 3 -13.65 10.26 31.72
CA VAL A 3 -13.32 11.10 30.56
C VAL A 3 -14.50 12.00 30.25
N THR A 4 -14.36 13.28 30.50
CA THR A 4 -15.38 14.28 30.17
C THR A 4 -15.26 14.70 28.72
N LEU A 5 -16.14 14.19 27.85
CA LEU A 5 -16.28 14.66 26.48
C LEU A 5 -16.82 16.10 26.47
N ARG A 6 -15.99 17.08 26.14
CA ARG A 6 -16.46 18.45 25.86
C ARG A 6 -17.08 18.52 24.48
N ARG A 7 -18.35 18.93 24.43
CA ARG A 7 -18.99 19.26 23.16
C ARG A 7 -18.44 20.61 22.68
N ILE A 8 -17.70 20.59 21.57
CA ILE A 8 -17.19 21.79 20.92
C ILE A 8 -18.22 22.24 19.89
N THR A 9 -18.71 23.49 20.01
CA THR A 9 -19.59 24.12 19.02
C THR A 9 -18.77 25.12 18.23
N GLY A 10 -18.64 24.89 16.92
CA GLY A 10 -17.86 25.72 15.99
C GLY A 10 -17.07 24.93 14.99
N ASN A 11 -16.16 25.55 14.24
CA ASN A 11 -15.24 24.88 13.33
C ASN A 11 -14.38 23.90 14.13
N PHE A 12 -14.56 22.62 13.85
CA PHE A 12 -14.08 21.53 14.68
C PHE A 12 -12.63 21.17 14.32
N PRO A 13 -11.63 21.40 15.20
CA PRO A 13 -10.25 21.05 14.93
C PRO A 13 -9.91 19.57 15.20
N GLY A 14 -10.87 18.75 15.66
CA GLY A 14 -10.68 17.36 16.05
C GLY A 14 -10.99 17.08 17.52
N PHE A 15 -10.74 15.85 17.98
CA PHE A 15 -10.85 15.47 19.39
C PHE A 15 -9.49 15.66 20.07
N GLU A 16 -9.44 16.46 21.14
CA GLU A 16 -8.29 16.50 22.05
C GLU A 16 -8.51 15.51 23.20
N PHE A 17 -7.57 14.57 23.37
CA PHE A 17 -7.48 13.74 24.57
C PHE A 17 -6.48 14.39 25.53
N PRO A 18 -6.94 15.03 26.63
CA PRO A 18 -6.03 15.74 27.55
C PRO A 18 -5.14 14.81 28.38
N TRP A 19 -5.43 13.51 28.38
CA TRP A 19 -4.69 12.47 29.09
C TRP A 19 -4.55 11.23 28.21
N LEU A 20 -3.32 10.97 27.78
CA LEU A 20 -2.91 9.67 27.24
C LEU A 20 -2.03 9.01 28.29
N ASP A 21 -2.37 7.77 28.69
CA ASP A 21 -1.42 6.93 29.41
C ASP A 21 -0.24 6.66 28.47
N GLY A 22 0.99 6.70 29.00
CA GLY A 22 2.19 6.40 28.21
C GLY A 22 2.14 5.03 27.55
N ALA A 23 1.36 4.08 28.09
CA ALA A 23 1.09 2.77 27.48
C ALA A 23 0.13 2.83 26.27
N GLU A 24 -0.68 3.89 26.15
CA GLU A 24 -1.61 4.12 25.03
C GLU A 24 -1.01 4.99 23.94
N CYS A 25 0.17 5.57 24.18
CA CYS A 25 0.88 6.35 23.17
C CYS A 25 1.54 5.44 22.16
N VAL A 26 1.21 5.62 20.89
CA VAL A 26 1.93 4.97 19.81
C VAL A 26 3.35 5.54 19.75
N CYS A 27 4.34 4.72 20.11
CA CYS A 27 5.75 5.08 19.96
C CYS A 27 6.12 5.07 18.47
N VAL A 28 6.21 6.24 17.89
CA VAL A 28 6.63 6.42 16.50
C VAL A 28 8.16 6.47 16.46
N PRO A 29 8.84 5.69 15.60
CA PRO A 29 10.28 5.78 15.42
C PRO A 29 10.74 7.21 15.05
N ASP A 30 11.87 7.65 15.58
CA ASP A 30 12.40 9.02 15.42
C ASP A 30 12.59 9.47 13.97
N TRP A 31 12.75 8.52 13.05
CA TRP A 31 12.90 8.82 11.62
C TRP A 31 11.60 9.21 10.94
N VAL A 32 10.43 8.74 11.43
CA VAL A 32 9.12 8.96 10.76
C VAL A 32 8.75 10.43 10.64
N PRO A 33 8.87 11.30 11.68
CA PRO A 33 8.55 12.72 11.58
C PRO A 33 9.47 13.50 10.63
N ARG A 34 10.60 12.93 10.26
CA ARG A 34 11.61 13.56 9.38
C ARG A 34 11.56 13.01 7.97
N THR A 35 10.62 12.09 7.68
CA THR A 35 10.52 11.42 6.39
C THR A 35 9.72 12.25 5.40
N VAL A 36 10.26 12.45 4.23
CA VAL A 36 9.52 12.97 3.08
C VAL A 36 8.96 11.77 2.31
N TRP A 37 7.66 11.56 2.44
CA TRP A 37 6.97 10.42 1.87
C TRP A 37 6.55 10.64 0.42
N TYR A 38 6.74 9.61 -0.40
CA TYR A 38 6.22 9.55 -1.76
C TYR A 38 5.35 8.30 -1.91
N GLN A 39 4.05 8.49 -2.18
CA GLN A 39 3.14 7.40 -2.42
C GLN A 39 3.25 6.90 -3.85
N ILE A 40 3.33 5.59 -4.03
CA ILE A 40 3.39 4.94 -5.34
C ILE A 40 2.20 3.99 -5.48
N PHE A 41 1.44 4.18 -6.57
CA PHE A 41 0.53 3.19 -7.12
C PHE A 41 1.34 2.35 -8.13
N PRO A 42 1.74 1.09 -7.81
CA PRO A 42 2.76 0.38 -8.59
C PRO A 42 2.45 0.26 -10.08
N ASP A 43 1.22 -0.13 -10.44
CA ASP A 43 0.81 -0.25 -11.84
C ASP A 43 1.01 1.04 -12.65
N ARG A 44 0.93 2.20 -11.99
CA ARG A 44 0.89 3.53 -12.61
C ARG A 44 2.15 4.36 -12.42
N PHE A 45 3.26 3.75 -12.03
CA PHE A 45 4.49 4.49 -11.76
C PHE A 45 5.55 4.29 -12.85
N CYS A 46 6.07 3.07 -13.01
CA CYS A 46 7.10 2.79 -14.01
C CYS A 46 7.08 1.32 -14.41
N ARG A 47 7.14 1.06 -15.72
CA ARG A 47 7.46 -0.27 -16.26
C ARG A 47 8.97 -0.47 -16.17
N ASP A 48 9.40 -1.67 -15.82
CA ASP A 48 10.80 -2.00 -15.98
C ASP A 48 11.18 -2.20 -17.46
N THR A 49 12.45 -2.01 -17.74
CA THR A 49 12.98 -2.09 -19.11
C THR A 49 13.03 -3.52 -19.67
N ALA A 50 13.01 -4.54 -18.80
CA ALA A 50 13.12 -5.95 -19.17
C ALA A 50 11.76 -6.62 -19.39
N SER A 51 10.70 -6.15 -18.72
CA SER A 51 9.38 -6.79 -18.76
C SER A 51 8.61 -6.39 -20.01
N GLN A 52 8.17 -7.40 -20.75
CA GLN A 52 7.16 -7.18 -21.79
C GLN A 52 5.76 -7.29 -21.17
N LYS A 53 4.98 -6.21 -21.27
CA LYS A 53 3.59 -6.13 -20.81
C LYS A 53 2.69 -5.88 -22.03
N PRO A 54 2.40 -6.89 -22.86
CA PRO A 54 1.72 -6.70 -24.15
C PRO A 54 0.30 -6.14 -24.02
N ASN A 55 -0.34 -6.35 -22.86
CA ASN A 55 -1.70 -5.88 -22.59
C ASN A 55 -1.74 -4.56 -21.82
N ALA A 56 -0.59 -3.97 -21.50
CA ALA A 56 -0.56 -2.69 -20.79
C ALA A 56 -0.90 -1.54 -21.76
N LEU A 57 -1.77 -0.65 -21.31
CA LEU A 57 -2.11 0.56 -22.06
C LEU A 57 -0.90 1.50 -22.20
N PRO A 58 -0.83 2.33 -23.24
CA PRO A 58 0.14 3.42 -23.30
C PRO A 58 -0.08 4.36 -22.11
N TRP A 59 1.01 5.04 -21.66
CA TRP A 59 0.86 6.05 -20.61
C TRP A 59 -0.09 7.15 -21.10
N PRO A 60 -1.08 7.56 -20.29
CA PRO A 60 -2.03 8.61 -20.65
C PRO A 60 -1.32 9.98 -20.70
N ALA A 61 -1.86 10.90 -21.47
CA ALA A 61 -1.50 12.31 -21.35
C ALA A 61 -1.95 12.87 -19.99
N ALA A 62 -1.37 13.98 -19.56
CA ALA A 62 -1.66 14.55 -18.23
C ALA A 62 -3.14 14.96 -18.07
N GLU A 63 -3.81 15.28 -19.17
CA GLU A 63 -5.21 15.67 -19.24
C GLU A 63 -6.19 14.50 -19.38
N ASP A 64 -5.71 13.29 -19.63
CA ASP A 64 -6.57 12.13 -19.83
C ASP A 64 -7.18 11.65 -18.50
N ALA A 65 -8.48 11.33 -18.55
CA ALA A 65 -9.14 10.68 -17.42
C ALA A 65 -8.72 9.21 -17.34
N VAL A 66 -8.23 8.78 -16.20
CA VAL A 66 -7.81 7.40 -15.92
C VAL A 66 -8.86 6.69 -15.08
N THR A 67 -9.28 5.49 -15.51
CA THR A 67 -10.27 4.67 -14.79
C THR A 67 -9.62 3.58 -13.95
N ASN A 68 -10.40 3.01 -13.00
CA ASN A 68 -9.90 1.96 -12.10
C ASN A 68 -9.68 0.59 -12.78
N ASN A 69 -10.13 0.43 -14.04
CA ASN A 69 -9.99 -0.82 -14.79
C ASN A 69 -8.80 -0.82 -15.77
N GLU A 70 -8.05 0.28 -15.82
CA GLU A 70 -6.94 0.45 -16.74
C GLU A 70 -5.64 -0.01 -16.11
N HIS A 71 -4.89 -0.83 -16.87
CA HIS A 71 -3.59 -1.34 -16.48
C HIS A 71 -2.48 -0.70 -17.33
N TYR A 72 -1.54 -0.06 -16.64
CA TYR A 72 -0.40 0.60 -17.28
C TYR A 72 0.89 -0.21 -17.14
N GLY A 73 0.88 -1.28 -16.36
CA GLY A 73 1.94 -2.28 -16.33
C GLY A 73 3.18 -1.89 -15.55
N GLY A 74 3.08 -0.96 -14.62
CA GLY A 74 4.18 -0.67 -13.70
C GLY A 74 4.51 -1.86 -12.81
N THR A 75 5.78 -1.98 -12.38
CA THR A 75 6.32 -3.14 -11.66
C THR A 75 7.20 -2.71 -10.49
N LEU A 76 7.49 -3.66 -9.58
CA LEU A 76 8.46 -3.44 -8.49
C LEU A 76 9.87 -3.15 -9.06
N ARG A 77 10.26 -3.81 -10.14
CA ARG A 77 11.53 -3.51 -10.84
C ARG A 77 11.55 -2.13 -11.46
N GLY A 78 10.43 -1.69 -12.03
CA GLY A 78 10.30 -0.32 -12.53
C GLY A 78 10.47 0.72 -11.42
N ILE A 79 10.00 0.44 -10.20
CA ILE A 79 10.25 1.31 -9.04
C ILE A 79 11.75 1.32 -8.71
N ILE A 80 12.43 0.15 -8.72
CA ILE A 80 13.88 0.07 -8.49
C ILE A 80 14.64 0.96 -9.49
N GLU A 81 14.30 0.90 -10.77
CA GLU A 81 14.93 1.72 -11.83
C GLU A 81 14.75 3.23 -11.61
N LYS A 82 13.79 3.64 -10.76
CA LYS A 82 13.48 5.05 -10.44
C LYS A 82 13.96 5.50 -9.06
N LEU A 83 14.66 4.67 -8.30
CA LEU A 83 15.13 5.05 -6.95
C LEU A 83 16.09 6.24 -6.98
N GLY A 84 16.97 6.31 -7.98
CA GLY A 84 17.84 7.48 -8.17
C GLY A 84 17.06 8.78 -8.38
N TYR A 85 16.04 8.76 -9.25
CA TYR A 85 15.13 9.90 -9.46
C TYR A 85 14.42 10.31 -8.14
N LEU A 86 13.95 9.35 -7.36
CA LEU A 86 13.28 9.62 -6.08
C LEU A 86 14.25 10.20 -5.04
N ALA A 87 15.50 9.71 -5.02
CA ALA A 87 16.54 10.27 -4.16
C ALA A 87 16.90 11.70 -4.54
N ASP A 88 17.00 12.01 -5.84
CA ASP A 88 17.24 13.37 -6.36
C ASP A 88 16.11 14.35 -5.98
N LEU A 89 14.89 13.85 -5.78
CA LEU A 89 13.76 14.62 -5.23
C LEU A 89 13.80 14.76 -3.71
N ASN A 90 14.84 14.26 -3.03
CA ASN A 90 14.96 14.20 -1.57
C ASN A 90 13.84 13.38 -0.89
N ILE A 91 13.30 12.37 -1.56
CA ILE A 91 12.37 11.43 -0.97
C ILE A 91 13.14 10.50 -0.04
N THR A 92 12.66 10.32 1.18
CA THR A 92 13.28 9.47 2.21
C THR A 92 12.37 8.34 2.68
N GLY A 93 11.14 8.27 2.17
CA GLY A 93 10.20 7.18 2.42
C GLY A 93 9.28 6.92 1.25
N LEU A 94 9.10 5.65 0.91
CA LEU A 94 8.10 5.20 -0.06
C LEU A 94 6.92 4.60 0.68
N TYR A 95 5.71 4.99 0.31
CA TYR A 95 4.48 4.33 0.67
C TYR A 95 3.94 3.62 -0.57
N LEU A 96 3.97 2.30 -0.59
CA LEU A 96 3.46 1.51 -1.71
C LEU A 96 2.00 1.15 -1.46
N ASN A 97 1.10 1.51 -2.38
CA ASN A 97 -0.23 0.94 -2.44
C ASN A 97 -0.14 -0.60 -2.44
N PRO A 98 -1.22 -1.34 -2.09
CA PRO A 98 -1.15 -2.78 -1.90
C PRO A 98 -0.48 -3.50 -3.07
N VAL A 99 0.38 -4.46 -2.75
CA VAL A 99 1.15 -5.25 -3.73
C VAL A 99 0.78 -6.72 -3.75
N ASN A 100 -0.09 -7.15 -2.84
CA ASN A 100 -0.53 -8.53 -2.73
C ASN A 100 -1.46 -8.94 -3.87
N ALA A 101 -1.54 -10.24 -4.14
CA ALA A 101 -2.37 -10.79 -5.20
C ALA A 101 -3.85 -10.41 -5.04
N SER A 102 -4.44 -9.87 -6.12
CA SER A 102 -5.80 -9.35 -6.15
C SER A 102 -6.27 -9.21 -7.60
N PRO A 103 -7.57 -9.39 -7.89
CA PRO A 103 -8.10 -9.26 -9.25
C PRO A 103 -8.10 -7.83 -9.78
N SER A 104 -8.21 -6.81 -8.92
CA SER A 104 -8.23 -5.42 -9.36
C SER A 104 -6.84 -4.83 -9.56
N VAL A 105 -6.76 -3.70 -10.29
CA VAL A 105 -5.51 -2.96 -10.47
C VAL A 105 -5.04 -2.28 -9.19
N HIS A 106 -5.98 -1.84 -8.33
CA HIS A 106 -5.68 -1.13 -7.08
C HIS A 106 -5.31 -2.05 -5.91
N LYS A 107 -5.59 -3.36 -6.00
CA LYS A 107 -5.24 -4.41 -5.03
C LYS A 107 -5.91 -4.32 -3.66
N TYR A 108 -6.87 -3.39 -3.46
CA TYR A 108 -7.59 -3.30 -2.18
C TYR A 108 -8.60 -4.44 -1.96
N ASP A 109 -8.90 -5.26 -2.95
CA ASP A 109 -9.65 -6.50 -2.88
C ASP A 109 -8.72 -7.72 -2.80
N THR A 110 -7.79 -7.71 -1.84
CA THR A 110 -6.75 -8.72 -1.66
C THR A 110 -7.33 -10.13 -1.55
N SER A 111 -6.90 -11.01 -2.43
CA SER A 111 -7.32 -12.42 -2.46
C SER A 111 -6.26 -13.38 -1.90
N ASP A 112 -5.00 -12.94 -1.79
CA ASP A 112 -3.91 -13.70 -1.19
C ASP A 112 -2.92 -12.75 -0.51
N TYR A 113 -2.83 -12.82 0.81
CA TYR A 113 -1.95 -11.98 1.62
C TYR A 113 -0.51 -12.47 1.71
N LEU A 114 -0.23 -13.69 1.24
CA LEU A 114 1.10 -14.31 1.35
C LEU A 114 1.94 -14.12 0.09
N ASN A 115 1.30 -13.80 -1.04
CA ASN A 115 1.97 -13.70 -2.32
C ASN A 115 1.87 -12.28 -2.90
N ILE A 116 2.95 -11.85 -3.55
CA ILE A 116 2.96 -10.64 -4.38
C ILE A 116 2.15 -10.91 -5.66
N ASP A 117 1.43 -9.91 -6.13
CA ASP A 117 0.71 -10.02 -7.39
C ASP A 117 1.70 -10.21 -8.56
N PRO A 118 1.52 -11.25 -9.39
CA PRO A 118 2.41 -11.52 -10.51
C PRO A 118 2.50 -10.36 -11.53
N ALA A 119 1.49 -9.49 -11.57
CA ALA A 119 1.55 -8.29 -12.40
C ALA A 119 2.64 -7.32 -11.95
N PHE A 120 3.01 -7.31 -10.67
CA PHE A 120 4.03 -6.42 -10.12
C PHE A 120 5.42 -7.06 -10.02
N GLY A 121 5.50 -8.38 -9.94
CA GLY A 121 6.75 -9.12 -9.80
C GLY A 121 6.67 -10.25 -8.79
N THR A 122 7.78 -10.52 -8.11
CA THR A 122 7.90 -11.62 -7.14
C THR A 122 8.28 -11.10 -5.75
N ALA A 123 8.28 -12.00 -4.76
CA ALA A 123 8.78 -11.68 -3.41
C ALA A 123 10.26 -11.27 -3.43
N GLU A 124 11.06 -11.88 -4.33
CA GLU A 124 12.48 -11.54 -4.52
C GLU A 124 12.61 -10.10 -5.07
N ASP A 125 11.71 -9.70 -6.00
CA ASP A 125 11.70 -8.33 -6.51
C ASP A 125 11.36 -7.32 -5.41
N LEU A 126 10.43 -7.66 -4.50
CA LEU A 126 10.13 -6.82 -3.34
C LEU A 126 11.33 -6.74 -2.39
N CYS A 127 11.97 -7.85 -2.08
CA CYS A 127 13.18 -7.86 -1.26
C CYS A 127 14.30 -7.01 -1.89
N MET A 128 14.46 -7.10 -3.21
CA MET A 128 15.43 -6.29 -3.96
C MET A 128 15.06 -4.81 -3.88
N LEU A 129 13.80 -4.44 -4.08
CA LEU A 129 13.32 -3.06 -3.96
C LEU A 129 13.65 -2.49 -2.57
N VAL A 130 13.35 -3.22 -1.50
CA VAL A 130 13.62 -2.76 -0.12
C VAL A 130 15.12 -2.56 0.09
N LYS A 131 15.95 -3.51 -0.36
CA LYS A 131 17.40 -3.43 -0.25
C LYS A 131 17.98 -2.22 -0.98
N GLU A 132 17.58 -2.03 -2.24
CA GLU A 132 18.06 -0.91 -3.06
C GLU A 132 17.53 0.44 -2.55
N ALA A 133 16.27 0.52 -2.11
CA ALA A 133 15.71 1.71 -1.47
C ALA A 133 16.52 2.10 -0.23
N HIS A 134 16.85 1.13 0.64
CA HIS A 134 17.67 1.37 1.82
C HIS A 134 19.09 1.86 1.46
N ALA A 135 19.70 1.36 0.37
CA ALA A 135 20.98 1.84 -0.12
C ALA A 135 20.92 3.31 -0.58
N HIS A 136 19.76 3.78 -1.02
CA HIS A 136 19.48 5.19 -1.33
C HIS A 136 19.00 6.03 -0.11
N GLY A 137 18.99 5.46 1.09
CA GLY A 137 18.51 6.13 2.31
C GLY A 137 16.97 6.24 2.38
N ILE A 138 16.25 5.52 1.54
CA ILE A 138 14.78 5.55 1.42
C ILE A 138 14.17 4.39 2.20
N LYS A 139 13.27 4.67 3.14
CA LYS A 139 12.46 3.68 3.85
C LYS A 139 11.30 3.20 3.00
N VAL A 140 10.84 1.97 3.20
CA VAL A 140 9.68 1.42 2.48
C VAL A 140 8.59 1.06 3.47
N MET A 141 7.38 1.52 3.19
CA MET A 141 6.15 1.18 3.90
C MET A 141 5.17 0.54 2.92
N LEU A 142 4.61 -0.59 3.29
CA LEU A 142 3.61 -1.31 2.50
C LEU A 142 2.21 -1.01 3.04
N ASP A 143 1.25 -0.87 2.13
CA ASP A 143 -0.16 -0.81 2.48
C ASP A 143 -0.68 -2.22 2.81
N GLY A 144 -1.18 -2.41 4.01
CA GLY A 144 -1.78 -3.66 4.47
C GLY A 144 -3.30 -3.57 4.50
N VAL A 145 -3.98 -4.31 3.63
CA VAL A 145 -5.45 -4.33 3.55
C VAL A 145 -6.02 -5.27 4.61
N PHE A 146 -6.06 -4.80 5.87
CA PHE A 146 -6.49 -5.63 7.00
C PHE A 146 -7.91 -5.34 7.50
N ASN A 147 -8.57 -4.29 6.98
CA ASN A 147 -9.95 -3.97 7.34
C ASN A 147 -10.98 -4.93 6.71
N HIS A 148 -10.67 -5.45 5.53
CA HIS A 148 -11.50 -6.37 4.76
C HIS A 148 -10.61 -7.23 3.86
N CYS A 149 -11.19 -8.27 3.26
CA CYS A 149 -10.54 -9.09 2.22
C CYS A 149 -11.30 -8.98 0.89
N GLY A 150 -10.67 -9.41 -0.20
CA GLY A 150 -11.33 -9.58 -1.49
C GLY A 150 -12.37 -10.70 -1.44
N TRP A 151 -13.35 -10.62 -2.35
CA TRP A 151 -14.38 -11.66 -2.46
C TRP A 151 -13.76 -13.04 -2.71
N ASP A 152 -12.70 -13.11 -3.53
CA ASP A 152 -12.03 -14.36 -3.93
C ASP A 152 -11.02 -14.88 -2.90
N PHE A 153 -10.93 -14.25 -1.72
CA PHE A 153 -10.07 -14.75 -0.65
C PHE A 153 -10.51 -16.14 -0.19
N ALA A 154 -9.59 -17.11 -0.25
CA ALA A 154 -9.91 -18.53 -0.09
C ALA A 154 -10.59 -18.87 1.26
N LEU A 155 -10.15 -18.23 2.36
CA LEU A 155 -10.72 -18.46 3.69
C LEU A 155 -12.14 -17.88 3.78
N TRP A 156 -12.37 -16.70 3.17
CA TRP A 156 -13.72 -16.15 3.06
C TRP A 156 -14.64 -17.03 2.21
N GLN A 157 -14.15 -17.54 1.09
CA GLN A 157 -14.91 -18.47 0.25
C GLN A 157 -15.24 -19.78 0.94
N ASP A 158 -14.41 -20.22 1.88
CA ASP A 158 -14.75 -21.38 2.73
C ASP A 158 -15.91 -21.04 3.67
N VAL A 159 -15.90 -19.89 4.33
CA VAL A 159 -17.02 -19.41 5.16
C VAL A 159 -18.31 -19.29 4.37
N VAL A 160 -18.24 -18.74 3.15
CA VAL A 160 -19.42 -18.59 2.27
C VAL A 160 -20.04 -19.97 1.94
N ARG A 161 -19.21 -20.99 1.70
CA ARG A 161 -19.68 -22.34 1.34
C ARG A 161 -20.18 -23.15 2.55
N ASN A 162 -19.48 -23.04 3.66
CA ASN A 162 -19.66 -23.94 4.81
C ASN A 162 -20.37 -23.28 6.00
N GLY A 163 -20.57 -21.95 5.96
CA GLY A 163 -21.20 -21.22 7.06
C GLY A 163 -20.50 -21.48 8.39
N LYS A 164 -21.28 -21.75 9.43
CA LYS A 164 -20.76 -22.04 10.78
C LYS A 164 -19.90 -23.31 10.89
N ALA A 165 -19.88 -24.16 9.87
CA ALA A 165 -19.02 -25.34 9.83
C ALA A 165 -17.59 -25.01 9.34
N SER A 166 -17.37 -23.82 8.82
CA SER A 166 -16.04 -23.35 8.44
C SER A 166 -15.16 -23.12 9.67
N PRO A 167 -13.89 -23.57 9.67
CA PRO A 167 -12.94 -23.25 10.74
C PRO A 167 -12.55 -21.76 10.81
N TYR A 168 -13.00 -20.97 9.85
CA TYR A 168 -12.70 -19.52 9.70
C TYR A 168 -13.93 -18.64 9.98
N PHE A 169 -15.00 -19.21 10.55
CA PHE A 169 -16.26 -18.48 10.75
C PHE A 169 -16.21 -17.47 11.90
N ASP A 170 -15.37 -17.70 12.93
CA ASP A 170 -15.23 -16.86 14.14
C ASP A 170 -14.01 -15.93 14.05
#